data_201f9f09e5b6609cc7190c637cf7cec6
#
_entry.id   201f9f09e5b6609cc7190c637cf7cec6
#
_cell.length_a   1.000
_cell.length_b   1.000
_cell.length_c   1.000
_cell.angle_alpha   90.00
_cell.angle_beta   90.00
_cell.angle_gamma   90.00
#
_symmetry.space_group_name_H-M   'P 1'
#
loop_
_entity.id
_entity.type
_entity.pdbx_description
1 polymer ?
#
loop_
_entity_poly.entity_id
_entity_poly.type
_entity_poly.pdbx_seq_one_letter_code
_entity_poly.pdbx_strand_id
1 'polypeptide(L)'
;ELLAARRTIEGAAGDVIAERQRQVEAEGWTPEHDDEHSEGQMAAAAVCYAFTAVRSPHYIGHIWPWSSDWFKPTSKRRNLVKASALILAEIERLDRAALSNSGEQVK
;
A
#
# COMPACT_ATOMS: atom_id res chain seq x y z
N GLU A 1 4.22 6.25 -28.89
CA GLU A 1 4.64 6.83 -27.62
C GLU A 1 3.48 6.96 -26.67
N LEU A 2 2.45 7.68 -27.09
CA LEU A 2 1.28 7.87 -26.25
C LEU A 2 0.60 6.53 -25.95
N LEU A 3 0.52 5.68 -26.96
CA LEU A 3 -0.09 4.38 -26.84
C LEU A 3 0.74 3.46 -25.94
N ALA A 4 2.07 3.51 -26.06
CA ALA A 4 2.95 2.73 -25.20
C ALA A 4 2.86 3.19 -23.75
N ALA A 5 2.81 4.49 -23.50
CA ALA A 5 2.66 5.04 -22.16
C ALA A 5 1.32 4.64 -21.54
N ARG A 6 0.26 4.67 -22.35
CA ARG A 6 -1.07 4.26 -21.90
C ARG A 6 -1.09 2.77 -21.54
N ARG A 7 -0.44 1.92 -22.32
CA ARG A 7 -0.35 0.48 -22.00
C ARG A 7 0.37 0.23 -20.70
N THR A 8 1.44 0.99 -20.42
CA THR A 8 2.16 0.89 -19.15
C THR A 8 1.26 1.26 -17.99
N ILE A 9 0.48 2.35 -18.15
CA ILE A 9 -0.45 2.80 -17.12
C ILE A 9 -1.60 1.80 -16.95
N GLU A 10 -2.06 1.18 -18.03
CA GLU A 10 -3.15 0.20 -18.00
C GLU A 10 -2.68 -1.19 -17.57
N GLY A 11 -1.36 -1.43 -17.52
CA GLY A 11 -0.82 -2.70 -17.08
C GLY A 11 -0.63 -2.77 -15.58
N ALA A 12 0.43 -3.44 -15.17
CA ALA A 12 0.72 -3.68 -13.75
C ALA A 12 0.82 -2.38 -12.95
N ALA A 13 1.57 -1.42 -13.45
CA ALA A 13 1.73 -0.14 -12.76
C ALA A 13 0.40 0.59 -12.64
N GLY A 14 -0.40 0.58 -13.70
CA GLY A 14 -1.72 1.19 -13.67
C GLY A 14 -2.64 0.53 -12.66
N ASP A 15 -2.56 -0.79 -12.55
CA ASP A 15 -3.38 -1.55 -11.59
C ASP A 15 -3.00 -1.19 -10.15
N VAL A 16 -1.72 -0.99 -9.88
CA VAL A 16 -1.25 -0.57 -8.55
C VAL A 16 -1.77 0.83 -8.22
N ILE A 17 -1.67 1.76 -9.18
CA ILE A 17 -2.17 3.13 -8.98
C ILE A 17 -3.68 3.12 -8.74
N ALA A 18 -4.42 2.34 -9.54
CA ALA A 18 -5.87 2.22 -9.39
C ALA A 18 -6.24 1.62 -8.03
N GLU A 19 -5.48 0.63 -7.56
CA GLU A 19 -5.75 0.04 -6.25
C GLU A 19 -5.45 1.03 -5.12
N ARG A 20 -4.37 1.82 -5.24
CA ARG A 20 -4.09 2.87 -4.26
C ARG A 20 -5.26 3.85 -4.18
N GLN A 21 -5.79 4.24 -5.33
CA GLN A 21 -6.92 5.15 -5.40
C GLN A 21 -8.18 4.53 -4.80
N ARG A 22 -8.41 3.24 -5.06
CA ARG A 22 -9.54 2.52 -4.47
C ARG A 22 -9.42 2.46 -2.95
N GLN A 23 -8.22 2.24 -2.42
CA GLN A 23 -7.99 2.21 -0.97
C GLN A 23 -8.34 3.56 -0.34
N VAL A 24 -8.01 4.65 -1.01
CA VAL A 24 -8.36 5.99 -0.52
C VAL A 24 -9.88 6.20 -0.55
N GLU A 25 -10.51 5.90 -1.66
CA GLU A 25 -11.93 6.23 -1.88
C GLU A 25 -12.88 5.24 -1.22
N ALA A 26 -12.58 3.95 -1.31
CA ALA A 26 -13.49 2.90 -0.84
C ALA A 26 -13.19 2.47 0.59
N GLU A 27 -11.92 2.47 1.01
CA GLU A 27 -11.53 2.02 2.33
C GLU A 27 -11.29 3.19 3.29
N GLY A 28 -11.25 4.42 2.79
CA GLY A 28 -10.98 5.58 3.62
C GLY A 28 -9.51 5.73 4.00
N TRP A 29 -8.60 5.07 3.31
CA TRP A 29 -7.17 5.11 3.60
C TRP A 29 -6.53 6.35 2.96
N THR A 30 -6.96 7.51 3.44
CA THR A 30 -6.48 8.80 2.97
C THR A 30 -5.07 9.07 3.49
N PRO A 31 -4.37 10.09 2.94
CA PRO A 31 -3.07 10.49 3.49
C PRO A 31 -3.13 10.78 5.00
N GLU A 32 -4.19 11.39 5.48
CA GLU A 32 -4.36 11.67 6.91
C GLU A 32 -4.47 10.38 7.72
N HIS A 33 -5.21 9.40 7.21
CA HIS A 33 -5.29 8.08 7.82
C HIS A 33 -3.93 7.41 7.84
N ASP A 34 -3.20 7.46 6.73
CA ASP A 34 -1.89 6.83 6.63
C ASP A 34 -0.91 7.45 7.61
N ASP A 35 -1.00 8.76 7.83
CA ASP A 35 -0.11 9.47 8.75
C ASP A 35 -0.29 9.03 10.20
N GLU A 36 -1.43 8.46 10.55
CA GLU A 36 -1.67 7.90 11.88
C GLU A 36 -1.02 6.53 12.06
N HIS A 37 -0.58 5.91 10.98
CA HIS A 37 0.04 4.58 11.00
C HIS A 37 1.54 4.68 10.77
N SER A 38 2.23 5.34 11.69
CA SER A 38 3.65 5.68 11.55
C SER A 38 4.60 4.61 12.09
N GLU A 39 4.08 3.44 12.49
CA GLU A 39 4.90 2.40 13.10
C GLU A 39 5.08 1.18 12.18
N GLY A 40 5.05 1.41 10.87
CA GLY A 40 5.28 0.37 9.90
C GLY A 40 4.06 -0.49 9.61
N GLN A 41 2.86 -0.06 10.03
CA GLN A 41 1.66 -0.88 9.86
C GLN A 41 1.36 -1.14 8.39
N MET A 42 1.45 -0.12 7.54
CA MET A 42 1.17 -0.31 6.11
C MET A 42 2.21 -1.21 5.45
N ALA A 43 3.47 -1.10 5.86
CA ALA A 43 4.51 -1.99 5.36
C ALA A 43 4.26 -3.43 5.83
N ALA A 44 3.85 -3.62 7.08
CA ALA A 44 3.51 -4.94 7.61
C ALA A 44 2.33 -5.56 6.86
N ALA A 45 1.30 -4.78 6.59
CA ALA A 45 0.16 -5.24 5.81
C ALA A 45 0.58 -5.63 4.40
N ALA A 46 1.46 -4.85 3.79
CA ALA A 46 2.00 -5.17 2.46
C ALA A 46 2.75 -6.49 2.47
N VAL A 47 3.57 -6.73 3.49
CA VAL A 47 4.28 -8.01 3.65
C VAL A 47 3.29 -9.16 3.68
N CYS A 48 2.19 -9.01 4.43
CA CYS A 48 1.18 -10.04 4.53
C CYS A 48 0.57 -10.38 3.18
N TYR A 49 0.17 -9.37 2.41
CA TYR A 49 -0.39 -9.62 1.08
C TYR A 49 0.64 -10.23 0.13
N ALA A 50 1.86 -9.71 0.13
CA ALA A 50 2.92 -10.24 -0.74
C ALA A 50 3.27 -11.68 -0.37
N PHE A 51 3.26 -11.99 0.92
CA PHE A 51 3.60 -13.32 1.41
C PHE A 51 2.62 -14.39 0.93
N THR A 52 1.37 -14.03 0.67
CA THR A 52 0.39 -14.97 0.13
C THR A 52 0.80 -15.52 -1.23
N ALA A 53 1.68 -14.82 -1.96
CA ALA A 53 2.20 -15.31 -3.23
C ALA A 53 3.22 -16.42 -3.03
N VAL A 54 3.76 -16.57 -1.82
CA VAL A 54 4.79 -17.55 -1.49
C VAL A 54 4.22 -18.71 -0.67
N ARG A 55 3.36 -18.40 0.30
CA ARG A 55 2.83 -19.38 1.24
C ARG A 55 1.38 -19.08 1.61
N SER A 56 0.78 -20.06 2.30
CA SER A 56 -0.57 -19.91 2.82
C SER A 56 -0.69 -18.73 3.78
N PRO A 57 -1.83 -18.02 3.77
CA PRO A 57 -2.04 -16.88 4.67
C PRO A 57 -1.94 -17.18 6.15
N HIS A 58 -1.98 -18.46 6.55
CA HIS A 58 -1.95 -18.84 7.97
C HIS A 58 -0.69 -18.39 8.71
N TYR A 59 0.40 -18.15 7.99
CA TYR A 59 1.68 -17.82 8.62
C TYR A 59 1.86 -16.34 8.92
N ILE A 60 0.88 -15.49 8.62
CA ILE A 60 1.04 -14.04 8.77
C ILE A 60 0.26 -13.43 9.92
N GLY A 61 -0.45 -14.25 10.71
CA GLY A 61 -1.37 -13.76 11.74
C GLY A 61 -0.75 -12.80 12.75
N HIS A 62 0.53 -12.98 13.08
CA HIS A 62 1.22 -12.13 14.04
C HIS A 62 1.90 -10.90 13.40
N ILE A 63 1.96 -10.86 12.07
CA ILE A 63 2.52 -9.71 11.34
C ILE A 63 1.43 -8.72 10.95
N TRP A 64 0.22 -9.23 10.70
CA TRP A 64 -0.90 -8.40 10.29
C TRP A 64 -1.23 -7.39 11.40
N PRO A 65 -1.18 -6.08 11.11
CA PRO A 65 -1.26 -5.05 12.16
C PRO A 65 -2.68 -4.73 12.63
N TRP A 66 -3.70 -5.19 11.91
CA TRP A 66 -5.08 -4.82 12.21
C TRP A 66 -5.91 -6.06 12.47
N SER A 67 -7.23 -5.87 12.69
CA SER A 67 -8.15 -6.98 12.83
C SER A 67 -8.10 -7.88 11.59
N SER A 68 -8.18 -9.19 11.80
CA SER A 68 -8.16 -10.15 10.71
C SER A 68 -9.33 -9.95 9.73
N ASP A 69 -10.39 -9.29 10.16
CA ASP A 69 -11.52 -8.98 9.28
C ASP A 69 -11.13 -8.10 8.11
N TRP A 70 -10.06 -7.34 8.25
CA TRP A 70 -9.57 -6.44 7.20
C TRP A 70 -8.59 -7.11 6.24
N PHE A 71 -8.13 -8.32 6.56
CA PHE A 71 -7.23 -9.04 5.69
C PHE A 71 -8.04 -9.86 4.69
N LYS A 72 -8.03 -9.42 3.43
CA LYS A 72 -8.89 -9.96 2.37
C LYS A 72 -8.09 -10.44 1.17
N PRO A 73 -7.28 -11.49 1.33
CA PRO A 73 -6.52 -12.03 0.21
C PRO A 73 -7.45 -12.67 -0.81
N THR A 74 -7.12 -12.56 -2.08
CA THR A 74 -7.87 -13.15 -3.18
C THR A 74 -6.91 -13.91 -4.10
N SER A 75 -6.74 -13.50 -5.35
CA SER A 75 -5.78 -14.13 -6.24
C SER A 75 -4.36 -13.67 -5.93
N LYS A 76 -3.39 -14.47 -6.32
CA LYS A 76 -1.97 -14.13 -6.16
C LYS A 76 -1.66 -12.77 -6.77
N ARG A 77 -2.10 -12.55 -8.00
CA ARG A 77 -1.84 -11.28 -8.68
C ARG A 77 -2.51 -10.11 -7.94
N ARG A 78 -3.76 -10.29 -7.54
CA ARG A 78 -4.48 -9.23 -6.84
C ARG A 78 -3.83 -8.90 -5.50
N ASN A 79 -3.37 -9.92 -4.79
CA ASN A 79 -2.67 -9.71 -3.52
C ASN A 79 -1.38 -8.94 -3.70
N LEU A 80 -0.65 -9.21 -4.79
CA LEU A 80 0.58 -8.46 -5.11
C LEU A 80 0.27 -7.01 -5.46
N VAL A 81 -0.83 -6.76 -6.15
CA VAL A 81 -1.28 -5.39 -6.46
C VAL A 81 -1.64 -4.65 -5.16
N LYS A 82 -2.36 -5.31 -4.25
CA LYS A 82 -2.70 -4.72 -2.94
C LYS A 82 -1.45 -4.41 -2.13
N ALA A 83 -0.49 -5.33 -2.10
CA ALA A 83 0.78 -5.13 -1.41
C ALA A 83 1.52 -3.93 -1.97
N SER A 84 1.59 -3.83 -3.28
CA SER A 84 2.30 -2.72 -3.95
C SER A 84 1.65 -1.38 -3.66
N ALA A 85 0.32 -1.33 -3.63
CA ALA A 85 -0.40 -0.10 -3.30
C ALA A 85 -0.14 0.33 -1.86
N LEU A 86 -0.06 -0.60 -0.93
CA LEU A 86 0.27 -0.32 0.47
C LEU A 86 1.71 0.18 0.61
N ILE A 87 2.63 -0.39 -0.15
CA ILE A 87 4.02 0.08 -0.17
C ILE A 87 4.08 1.51 -0.71
N LEU A 88 3.35 1.78 -1.78
CA LEU A 88 3.27 3.13 -2.34
C LEU A 88 2.75 4.12 -1.30
N ALA A 89 1.69 3.75 -0.57
CA ALA A 89 1.12 4.58 0.48
C ALA A 89 2.15 4.88 1.57
N GLU A 90 2.93 3.89 1.96
CA GLU A 90 3.95 4.05 3.00
C GLU A 90 5.09 4.96 2.53
N ILE A 91 5.52 4.79 1.28
CA ILE A 91 6.55 5.68 0.72
C ILE A 91 6.05 7.12 0.72
N GLU A 92 4.81 7.33 0.30
CA GLU A 92 4.21 8.67 0.30
C GLU A 92 4.14 9.26 1.70
N ARG A 93 3.80 8.44 2.70
CA ARG A 93 3.77 8.88 4.10
C ARG A 93 5.16 9.30 4.56
N LEU A 94 6.17 8.50 4.24
CA LEU A 94 7.56 8.82 4.59
C LEU A 94 8.02 10.11 3.91
N ASP A 95 7.62 10.33 2.68
CA ASP A 95 7.95 11.55 1.95
C ASP A 95 7.32 12.77 2.62
N ARG A 96 6.06 12.67 3.03
CA ARG A 96 5.39 13.77 3.74
C ARG A 96 6.06 14.06 5.07
N ALA A 97 6.46 13.01 5.80
CA ALA A 97 7.15 13.16 7.07
C ALA A 97 8.50 13.86 6.88
N ALA A 98 9.25 13.50 5.84
CA ALA A 98 10.52 14.13 5.53
C ALA A 98 10.36 15.61 5.19
N LEU A 99 9.33 15.94 4.42
CA LEU A 99 9.05 17.34 4.07
C LEU A 99 8.68 18.16 5.31
N SER A 100 7.88 17.58 6.19
CA SER A 100 7.49 18.26 7.43
C SER A 100 8.71 18.52 8.32
N ASN A 101 9.59 17.52 8.46
CA ASN A 101 10.81 17.66 9.25
C ASN A 101 11.76 18.69 8.65
N SER A 102 11.90 18.69 7.32
CA SER A 102 12.71 19.70 6.62
C SER A 102 12.18 21.10 6.85
N GLY A 103 10.86 21.27 6.80
CA GLY A 103 10.21 22.54 7.08
C GLY A 103 10.50 23.02 8.49
N GLU A 104 10.46 22.13 9.45
CA GLU A 104 10.76 22.46 10.84
C GLU A 104 12.21 22.86 11.03
N GLN A 105 13.12 22.18 10.34
CA GLN A 105 14.55 22.49 10.42
C GLN A 105 14.87 23.86 9.84
N VAL A 106 14.16 24.30 8.84
CA VAL A 106 14.39 25.61 8.18
C VAL A 106 13.94 26.76 9.07
N LYS A 107 12.98 26.52 9.91
CA LYS A 107 12.50 27.56 10.83
C LYS A 107 13.48 27.76 11.98
#